data_3e98c3028ab2ea57eac8a9c80eb62f32
#
_entry.id   3e98c3028ab2ea57eac8a9c80eb62f32
#
_cell.length_a   1.000
_cell.length_b   1.000
_cell.length_c   1.000
_cell.angle_alpha   90.00
_cell.angle_beta   90.00
_cell.angle_gamma   90.00
#
_symmetry.space_group_name_H-M   'P 1'
#
loop_
_entity.id
_entity.type
_entity.pdbx_description
1 polymer ?
#
loop_
_entity_poly.entity_id
_entity_poly.type
_entity_poly.pdbx_seq_one_letter_code
_entity_poly.pdbx_strand_id
1 'polypeptide(L)'
;MKWKIGMGTCLMIGLMACQSPQNEPSKLTEEGVSLELAQFRKAHFSAIHYQLFFSIPAERQQPVEGEVEIRFQTEQPQPLILDFRAEPEQVKQVELNGQSVAYTVQAEHIVIAKEHISAGENRVRVHFTPADQSLNRREEFLYTLLVPDRARTLFPCFDQPNLKALFTLTLEVP
;
A
#
# COMPACT_ATOMS: atom_id res chain seq x y z
N MET A 1 -67.54 46.67 10.20
CA MET A 1 -66.88 45.77 9.21
C MET A 1 -65.44 45.64 9.67
N LYS A 2 -65.06 44.53 10.40
CA LYS A 2 -63.75 44.31 10.98
C LYS A 2 -63.10 43.17 10.25
N TRP A 3 -62.01 43.41 9.51
CA TRP A 3 -61.23 42.43 8.82
C TRP A 3 -60.11 41.93 9.74
N LYS A 4 -60.07 40.62 9.98
CA LYS A 4 -58.97 39.96 10.71
C LYS A 4 -57.96 39.43 9.69
N ILE A 5 -56.73 39.90 9.76
CA ILE A 5 -55.60 39.40 9.01
C ILE A 5 -55.01 38.25 9.84
N GLY A 6 -55.11 37.02 9.30
CA GLY A 6 -54.45 35.85 9.87
C GLY A 6 -52.97 35.82 9.48
N MET A 7 -52.10 35.78 10.50
CA MET A 7 -50.68 35.66 10.38
C MET A 7 -50.30 34.17 10.30
N GLY A 8 -49.99 33.68 9.11
CA GLY A 8 -49.52 32.30 8.90
C GLY A 8 -48.06 32.18 9.30
N THR A 9 -47.80 31.42 10.36
CA THR A 9 -46.43 31.04 10.78
C THR A 9 -45.93 29.95 9.88
N CYS A 10 -44.96 30.27 9.01
CA CYS A 10 -44.27 29.30 8.17
C CYS A 10 -43.19 28.57 9.00
N LEU A 11 -43.45 27.30 9.34
CA LEU A 11 -42.49 26.44 10.05
C LEU A 11 -41.44 25.93 9.05
N MET A 12 -40.26 26.53 9.07
CA MET A 12 -39.12 26.05 8.32
C MET A 12 -38.54 24.80 9.02
N ILE A 13 -38.84 23.62 8.49
CA ILE A 13 -38.19 22.38 8.90
C ILE A 13 -36.84 22.34 8.23
N GLY A 14 -35.77 22.66 8.96
CA GLY A 14 -34.42 22.50 8.54
C GLY A 14 -34.08 21.01 8.41
N LEU A 15 -33.90 20.52 7.19
CA LEU A 15 -33.26 19.22 6.92
C LEU A 15 -31.79 19.31 7.32
N MET A 16 -31.46 18.80 8.50
CA MET A 16 -30.09 18.47 8.86
C MET A 16 -29.68 17.27 8.00
N ALA A 17 -28.97 17.54 6.90
CA ALA A 17 -28.24 16.52 6.18
C ALA A 17 -27.09 16.04 7.10
N CYS A 18 -27.23 14.84 7.65
CA CYS A 18 -26.09 14.12 8.23
C CYS A 18 -25.08 13.87 7.09
N GLN A 19 -24.07 14.71 7.00
CA GLN A 19 -22.88 14.40 6.25
C GLN A 19 -22.17 13.27 6.98
N SER A 20 -22.23 12.06 6.41
CA SER A 20 -21.34 10.97 6.79
C SER A 20 -19.90 11.49 6.63
N PRO A 21 -18.99 11.23 7.61
CA PRO A 21 -17.61 11.57 7.42
C PRO A 21 -17.10 10.80 6.20
N GLN A 22 -16.90 11.51 5.11
CA GLN A 22 -16.16 10.96 3.98
C GLN A 22 -14.75 10.73 4.52
N ASN A 23 -14.40 9.47 4.73
CA ASN A 23 -13.04 9.03 4.98
C ASN A 23 -12.19 9.58 3.83
N GLU A 24 -11.41 10.61 4.08
CA GLU A 24 -10.47 11.15 3.10
C GLU A 24 -9.31 10.16 2.93
N PRO A 25 -9.29 9.36 1.85
CA PRO A 25 -8.14 8.51 1.57
C PRO A 25 -6.88 9.32 1.22
N SER A 26 -7.03 10.62 0.97
CA SER A 26 -6.00 11.48 0.40
C SER A 26 -4.73 11.63 1.25
N LYS A 27 -4.83 11.61 2.58
CA LYS A 27 -3.65 11.81 3.44
C LYS A 27 -2.79 10.56 3.65
N LEU A 28 -3.36 9.38 3.49
CA LEU A 28 -2.62 8.12 3.64
C LEU A 28 -1.89 7.70 2.36
N THR A 29 -2.20 8.31 1.23
CA THR A 29 -1.65 7.98 -0.09
C THR A 29 -0.99 9.18 -0.77
N GLU A 30 -0.38 10.06 0.02
CA GLU A 30 0.54 11.09 -0.49
C GLU A 30 1.87 10.45 -0.89
N GLU A 31 2.61 11.06 -1.80
CA GLU A 31 3.91 10.57 -2.24
C GLU A 31 4.85 10.36 -1.04
N GLY A 32 5.50 9.21 -0.98
CA GLY A 32 6.39 8.81 0.10
C GLY A 32 5.65 8.25 1.32
N VAL A 33 6.30 8.22 2.48
CA VAL A 33 5.72 7.71 3.73
C VAL A 33 5.44 8.87 4.68
N SER A 34 4.21 9.33 4.71
CA SER A 34 3.78 10.37 5.63
C SER A 34 3.79 9.86 7.08
N LEU A 35 3.84 10.78 8.05
CA LEU A 35 3.75 10.42 9.47
C LEU A 35 2.41 9.73 9.78
N GLU A 36 1.33 10.22 9.16
CA GLU A 36 -0.01 9.68 9.29
C GLU A 36 -0.08 8.23 8.80
N LEU A 37 0.50 7.94 7.63
CA LEU A 37 0.58 6.58 7.08
C LEU A 37 1.40 5.67 7.98
N ALA A 38 2.55 6.14 8.47
CA ALA A 38 3.40 5.37 9.36
C ALA A 38 2.71 5.04 10.70
N GLN A 39 1.98 5.99 11.27
CA GLN A 39 1.19 5.80 12.49
C GLN A 39 0.01 4.85 12.24
N PHE A 40 -0.71 5.03 11.14
CA PHE A 40 -1.80 4.14 10.74
C PHE A 40 -1.33 2.68 10.63
N ARG A 41 -0.27 2.42 9.90
CA ARG A 41 0.28 1.07 9.75
C ARG A 41 0.72 0.47 11.08
N LYS A 42 1.41 1.26 11.91
CA LYS A 42 1.86 0.83 13.24
C LYS A 42 0.72 0.46 14.18
N ALA A 43 -0.42 1.16 14.06
CA ALA A 43 -1.60 0.90 14.88
C ALA A 43 -2.39 -0.35 14.43
N HIS A 44 -2.31 -0.70 13.13
CA HIS A 44 -3.23 -1.71 12.58
C HIS A 44 -2.54 -2.99 12.11
N PHE A 45 -1.24 -2.98 11.83
CA PHE A 45 -0.53 -4.15 11.31
C PHE A 45 0.57 -4.62 12.25
N SER A 46 0.67 -5.94 12.39
CA SER A 46 1.64 -6.60 13.25
C SER A 46 2.10 -7.94 12.67
N ALA A 47 3.07 -8.59 13.31
CA ALA A 47 3.59 -9.91 12.94
C ALA A 47 4.01 -9.99 11.47
N ILE A 48 4.69 -8.96 10.96
CA ILE A 48 5.03 -8.83 9.56
C ILE A 48 6.19 -9.75 9.21
N HIS A 49 6.02 -10.53 8.14
CA HIS A 49 7.06 -11.37 7.56
C HIS A 49 7.07 -11.24 6.04
N TYR A 50 8.24 -10.92 5.49
CA TYR A 50 8.51 -10.86 4.06
C TYR A 50 9.20 -12.14 3.59
N GLN A 51 8.71 -12.70 2.50
CA GLN A 51 9.42 -13.66 1.68
C GLN A 51 9.69 -12.99 0.33
N LEU A 52 10.95 -12.70 0.07
CA LEU A 52 11.39 -12.03 -1.14
C LEU A 52 12.07 -13.02 -2.06
N PHE A 53 11.74 -12.96 -3.33
CA PHE A 53 12.40 -13.67 -4.39
C PHE A 53 12.82 -12.69 -5.49
N PHE A 54 14.03 -12.85 -6.00
CA PHE A 54 14.52 -12.13 -7.17
C PHE A 54 15.20 -13.09 -8.13
N SER A 55 14.81 -13.04 -9.41
CA SER A 55 15.53 -13.67 -10.51
C SER A 55 16.37 -12.61 -11.23
N ILE A 56 17.69 -12.79 -11.18
CA ILE A 56 18.67 -11.82 -11.67
C ILE A 56 19.36 -12.43 -12.89
N PRO A 57 19.00 -12.01 -14.12
CA PRO A 57 19.60 -12.55 -15.33
C PRO A 57 21.06 -12.15 -15.50
N ALA A 58 21.82 -12.97 -16.24
CA ALA A 58 23.24 -12.71 -16.55
C ALA A 58 23.41 -11.41 -17.34
N GLU A 59 22.56 -11.21 -18.36
CA GLU A 59 22.61 -10.01 -19.18
C GLU A 59 22.04 -8.82 -18.40
N ARG A 60 22.89 -7.80 -18.24
CA ARG A 60 22.52 -6.59 -17.48
C ARG A 60 21.32 -5.85 -18.06
N GLN A 61 21.08 -5.94 -19.37
CA GLN A 61 19.98 -5.28 -20.06
C GLN A 61 18.63 -5.98 -19.83
N GLN A 62 18.65 -7.25 -19.42
CA GLN A 62 17.42 -7.96 -19.08
C GLN A 62 16.90 -7.47 -17.73
N PRO A 63 15.58 -7.27 -17.61
CA PRO A 63 14.98 -6.83 -16.34
C PRO A 63 15.13 -7.90 -15.27
N VAL A 64 15.32 -7.47 -14.04
CA VAL A 64 15.18 -8.33 -12.87
C VAL A 64 13.70 -8.56 -12.63
N GLU A 65 13.32 -9.78 -12.30
CA GLU A 65 11.98 -10.11 -11.86
C GLU A 65 11.96 -10.30 -10.34
N GLY A 66 10.91 -9.82 -9.70
CA GLY A 66 10.73 -9.92 -8.27
C GLY A 66 9.36 -10.47 -7.89
N GLU A 67 9.33 -11.21 -6.80
CA GLU A 67 8.13 -11.58 -6.08
C GLU A 67 8.32 -11.25 -4.61
N VAL A 68 7.29 -10.68 -3.99
CA VAL A 68 7.23 -10.54 -2.54
C VAL A 68 5.93 -11.15 -2.02
N GLU A 69 6.05 -12.00 -1.02
CA GLU A 69 4.92 -12.40 -0.17
C GLU A 69 5.08 -11.71 1.19
N ILE A 70 4.06 -10.95 1.59
CA ILE A 70 4.01 -10.27 2.88
C ILE A 70 2.89 -10.89 3.70
N ARG A 71 3.24 -11.52 4.82
CA ARG A 71 2.29 -11.97 5.83
C ARG A 71 2.20 -10.91 6.91
N PHE A 72 0.99 -10.64 7.36
CA PHE A 72 0.72 -9.69 8.44
C PHE A 72 -0.56 -10.06 9.17
N GLN A 73 -0.71 -9.53 10.39
CA GLN A 73 -1.93 -9.61 11.18
C GLN A 73 -2.58 -8.25 11.34
N THR A 74 -3.91 -8.22 11.33
CA THR A 74 -4.73 -7.05 11.66
C THR A 74 -5.93 -7.48 12.50
N GLU A 75 -6.28 -6.68 13.51
CA GLU A 75 -7.45 -6.97 14.36
C GLU A 75 -8.77 -6.72 13.64
N GLN A 76 -8.78 -5.77 12.70
CA GLN A 76 -9.96 -5.39 11.93
C GLN A 76 -9.56 -5.12 10.46
N PRO A 77 -10.48 -5.32 9.50
CA PRO A 77 -10.25 -4.96 8.11
C PRO A 77 -9.82 -3.50 7.95
N GLN A 78 -8.66 -3.28 7.37
CA GLN A 78 -8.10 -1.96 7.07
C GLN A 78 -7.59 -1.95 5.62
N PRO A 79 -7.54 -0.80 4.94
CA PRO A 79 -6.90 -0.71 3.63
C PRO A 79 -5.42 -1.07 3.77
N LEU A 80 -4.94 -1.95 2.86
CA LEU A 80 -3.52 -2.27 2.79
C LEU A 80 -2.87 -1.32 1.78
N ILE A 81 -1.90 -0.56 2.26
CA ILE A 81 -1.15 0.40 1.48
C ILE A 81 0.33 -0.02 1.55
N LEU A 82 0.88 -0.51 0.45
CA LEU A 82 2.29 -0.88 0.33
C LEU A 82 3.03 0.21 -0.44
N ASP A 83 4.22 0.56 0.00
CA ASP A 83 5.08 1.50 -0.72
C ASP A 83 5.78 0.77 -1.85
N PHE A 84 5.67 1.30 -3.06
CA PHE A 84 6.40 0.82 -4.23
C PHE A 84 6.52 1.93 -5.25
N ARG A 85 7.72 2.47 -5.37
CA ARG A 85 8.06 3.56 -6.28
C ARG A 85 8.36 3.01 -7.66
N ALA A 86 7.31 2.64 -8.37
CA ALA A 86 7.38 2.05 -9.69
C ALA A 86 6.19 2.50 -10.54
N GLU A 87 6.34 2.40 -11.85
CA GLU A 87 5.23 2.64 -12.78
C GLU A 87 4.19 1.51 -12.66
N PRO A 88 2.90 1.78 -12.94
CA PRO A 88 1.84 0.78 -12.82
C PRO A 88 2.13 -0.53 -13.57
N GLU A 89 2.80 -0.46 -14.72
CA GLU A 89 3.18 -1.61 -15.57
C GLU A 89 4.23 -2.51 -14.92
N GLN A 90 4.94 -2.02 -13.92
CA GLN A 90 5.91 -2.80 -13.15
C GLN A 90 5.24 -3.69 -12.09
N VAL A 91 4.00 -3.42 -11.71
CA VAL A 91 3.18 -4.32 -10.89
C VAL A 91 2.46 -5.30 -11.81
N LYS A 92 2.91 -6.55 -11.84
CA LYS A 92 2.42 -7.57 -12.78
C LYS A 92 1.17 -8.27 -12.29
N GLN A 93 1.14 -8.61 -11.01
CA GLN A 93 0.04 -9.34 -10.39
C GLN A 93 0.01 -9.07 -8.89
N VAL A 94 -1.19 -8.94 -8.35
CA VAL A 94 -1.41 -8.85 -6.91
C VAL A 94 -2.44 -9.90 -6.49
N GLU A 95 -2.07 -10.71 -5.52
CA GLU A 95 -2.92 -11.71 -4.91
C GLU A 95 -3.07 -11.43 -3.41
N LEU A 96 -4.25 -11.67 -2.88
CA LEU A 96 -4.52 -11.64 -1.44
C LEU A 96 -5.13 -12.97 -1.03
N ASN A 97 -4.49 -13.63 -0.05
CA ASN A 97 -4.93 -14.94 0.48
C ASN A 97 -5.09 -16.00 -0.62
N GLY A 98 -4.25 -15.95 -1.68
CA GLY A 98 -4.23 -16.88 -2.80
C GLY A 98 -5.24 -16.59 -3.90
N GLN A 99 -5.89 -15.44 -3.88
CA GLN A 99 -6.83 -15.00 -4.92
C GLN A 99 -6.39 -13.66 -5.52
N SER A 100 -6.53 -13.50 -6.82
CA SER A 100 -6.30 -12.21 -7.47
C SER A 100 -7.25 -11.16 -6.90
N VAL A 101 -6.72 -9.98 -6.58
CA VAL A 101 -7.46 -8.90 -5.94
C VAL A 101 -7.36 -7.60 -6.75
N ALA A 102 -8.41 -6.79 -6.71
CA ALA A 102 -8.39 -5.45 -7.27
C ALA A 102 -7.48 -4.53 -6.44
N TYR A 103 -6.65 -3.75 -7.12
CA TYR A 103 -5.74 -2.78 -6.51
C TYR A 103 -5.63 -1.52 -7.37
N THR A 104 -5.08 -0.47 -6.79
CA THR A 104 -4.67 0.74 -7.52
C THR A 104 -3.20 1.03 -7.26
N VAL A 105 -2.52 1.60 -8.26
CA VAL A 105 -1.16 2.12 -8.11
C VAL A 105 -1.23 3.64 -8.21
N GLN A 106 -0.85 4.34 -7.15
CA GLN A 106 -0.90 5.81 -7.11
C GLN A 106 0.13 6.36 -6.12
N ALA A 107 0.76 7.48 -6.44
CA ALA A 107 1.65 8.23 -5.54
C ALA A 107 2.67 7.33 -4.81
N GLU A 108 3.34 6.41 -5.52
CA GLU A 108 4.30 5.44 -4.99
C GLU A 108 3.69 4.35 -4.09
N HIS A 109 2.37 4.09 -4.18
CA HIS A 109 1.70 3.08 -3.37
C HIS A 109 0.88 2.09 -4.20
N ILE A 110 0.90 0.83 -3.78
CA ILE A 110 -0.07 -0.19 -4.16
C ILE A 110 -1.14 -0.22 -3.06
N VAL A 111 -2.39 0.07 -3.43
CA VAL A 111 -3.51 0.19 -2.49
C VAL A 111 -4.52 -0.92 -2.75
N ILE A 112 -4.81 -1.72 -1.72
CA ILE A 112 -5.87 -2.73 -1.71
C ILE A 112 -6.94 -2.25 -0.72
N ALA A 113 -8.19 -2.21 -1.19
CA ALA A 113 -9.30 -1.71 -0.39
C ALA A 113 -9.60 -2.64 0.81
N LYS A 114 -10.07 -2.05 1.91
CA LYS A 114 -10.33 -2.77 3.18
C LYS A 114 -11.31 -3.93 3.05
N GLU A 115 -12.20 -3.86 2.06
CA GLU A 115 -13.24 -4.86 1.79
C GLU A 115 -12.64 -6.22 1.42
N HIS A 116 -11.39 -6.25 0.97
CA HIS A 116 -10.65 -7.46 0.65
C HIS A 116 -9.85 -8.02 1.83
N ILE A 117 -9.58 -7.21 2.86
CA ILE A 117 -8.77 -7.60 4.01
C ILE A 117 -9.65 -8.29 5.06
N SER A 118 -9.18 -9.38 5.62
CA SER A 118 -9.84 -10.10 6.72
C SER A 118 -9.23 -9.73 8.07
N ALA A 119 -10.00 -9.83 9.15
CA ALA A 119 -9.44 -9.82 10.50
C ALA A 119 -8.57 -11.07 10.70
N GLY A 120 -7.48 -10.95 11.43
CA GLY A 120 -6.50 -12.00 11.64
C GLY A 120 -5.34 -11.97 10.64
N GLU A 121 -4.83 -13.14 10.28
CA GLU A 121 -3.71 -13.29 9.36
C GLU A 121 -4.15 -13.05 7.91
N ASN A 122 -3.37 -12.28 7.19
CA ASN A 122 -3.49 -12.05 5.76
C ASN A 122 -2.13 -12.28 5.08
N ARG A 123 -2.19 -12.63 3.81
CA ARG A 123 -1.02 -12.84 2.96
C ARG A 123 -1.23 -12.17 1.63
N VAL A 124 -0.46 -11.12 1.34
CA VAL A 124 -0.44 -10.48 0.03
C VAL A 124 0.80 -10.93 -0.74
N ARG A 125 0.64 -11.28 -2.00
CA ARG A 125 1.73 -11.60 -2.93
C ARG A 125 1.69 -10.62 -4.09
N VAL A 126 2.85 -10.08 -4.43
CA VAL A 126 3.02 -9.15 -5.54
C VAL A 126 4.13 -9.67 -6.44
N HIS A 127 3.84 -9.84 -7.73
CA HIS A 127 4.83 -10.03 -8.78
C HIS A 127 5.14 -8.68 -9.41
N PHE A 128 6.41 -8.36 -9.54
CA PHE A 128 6.82 -7.03 -9.98
C PHE A 128 8.16 -7.03 -10.72
N THR A 129 8.43 -5.94 -11.42
CA THR A 129 9.75 -5.61 -11.95
C THR A 129 10.31 -4.47 -11.10
N PRO A 130 11.46 -4.64 -10.41
CA PRO A 130 12.08 -3.59 -9.62
C PRO A 130 12.40 -2.35 -10.47
N ALA A 131 12.34 -1.18 -9.84
CA ALA A 131 12.98 0.00 -10.40
C ALA A 131 14.50 -0.05 -10.14
N ASP A 132 15.32 0.41 -11.09
CA ASP A 132 16.78 0.30 -11.03
C ASP A 132 17.45 1.25 -10.02
N GLN A 133 16.69 2.07 -9.30
CA GLN A 133 17.23 3.16 -8.48
C GLN A 133 18.09 2.69 -7.29
N SER A 134 17.79 1.54 -6.71
CA SER A 134 18.51 1.00 -5.56
C SER A 134 19.27 -0.29 -5.86
N LEU A 135 19.13 -0.81 -7.07
CA LEU A 135 19.80 -2.03 -7.54
C LEU A 135 20.98 -1.66 -8.40
N ASN A 136 22.18 -1.77 -7.84
CA ASN A 136 23.43 -1.42 -8.54
C ASN A 136 24.05 -2.68 -9.13
N ARG A 137 23.77 -2.94 -10.42
CA ARG A 137 24.33 -4.08 -11.17
C ARG A 137 25.62 -3.67 -11.84
N ARG A 138 26.69 -4.39 -11.55
CA ARG A 138 28.02 -4.28 -12.19
C ARG A 138 28.34 -5.58 -12.90
N GLU A 139 29.46 -5.62 -13.59
CA GLU A 139 29.90 -6.81 -14.31
C GLU A 139 30.24 -7.97 -13.35
N GLU A 140 30.91 -7.68 -12.24
CA GLU A 140 31.42 -8.68 -11.31
C GLU A 140 30.61 -8.76 -10.00
N PHE A 141 29.74 -7.79 -9.70
CA PHE A 141 28.99 -7.75 -8.45
C PHE A 141 27.68 -6.98 -8.57
N LEU A 142 26.84 -7.22 -7.60
CA LEU A 142 25.57 -6.53 -7.43
C LEU A 142 25.42 -6.13 -5.97
N TYR A 143 24.89 -4.92 -5.72
CA TYR A 143 24.53 -4.46 -4.38
C TYR A 143 23.30 -3.58 -4.38
N THR A 144 22.68 -3.47 -3.23
CA THR A 144 21.53 -2.58 -2.99
C THR A 144 21.85 -1.53 -1.94
N LEU A 145 21.26 -0.33 -2.09
CA LEU A 145 21.30 0.74 -1.11
C LEU A 145 19.86 1.14 -0.76
N LEU A 146 19.37 0.64 0.38
CA LEU A 146 17.97 0.77 0.79
C LEU A 146 17.72 1.84 1.85
N VAL A 147 18.79 2.49 2.33
CA VAL A 147 18.70 3.55 3.34
C VAL A 147 18.73 4.94 2.69
N PRO A 148 18.05 5.94 3.26
CA PRO A 148 17.25 5.88 4.49
C PRO A 148 15.84 5.31 4.29
N ASP A 149 15.22 5.46 3.12
CA ASP A 149 13.82 5.18 2.79
C ASP A 149 13.69 4.76 1.31
N ARG A 150 14.55 3.82 0.88
CA ARG A 150 14.69 3.41 -0.53
C ARG A 150 14.29 1.97 -0.80
N ALA A 151 13.79 1.23 0.20
CA ALA A 151 13.35 -0.15 -0.02
C ALA A 151 12.20 -0.21 -1.03
N ARG A 152 11.29 0.78 -1.00
CA ARG A 152 10.18 0.91 -1.95
C ARG A 152 10.62 1.10 -3.41
N THR A 153 11.87 1.46 -3.66
CA THR A 153 12.41 1.53 -5.03
C THR A 153 12.89 0.18 -5.56
N LEU A 154 12.93 -0.84 -4.70
CA LEU A 154 13.36 -2.18 -5.05
C LEU A 154 12.21 -3.19 -5.00
N PHE A 155 11.36 -3.15 -3.97
CA PHE A 155 10.25 -4.09 -3.80
C PHE A 155 9.09 -3.46 -3.02
N PRO A 156 7.85 -3.94 -3.21
CA PRO A 156 6.70 -3.52 -2.41
C PRO A 156 6.91 -3.83 -0.92
N CYS A 157 6.75 -2.83 -0.05
CA CYS A 157 6.99 -2.99 1.39
C CYS A 157 6.26 -1.94 2.23
N PHE A 158 6.40 -2.03 3.54
CA PHE A 158 6.16 -0.94 4.47
C PHE A 158 7.51 -0.25 4.75
N ASP A 159 7.83 0.79 3.99
CA ASP A 159 9.15 1.43 4.01
C ASP A 159 9.26 2.43 5.18
N GLN A 160 9.12 1.91 6.41
CA GLN A 160 9.18 2.69 7.63
C GLN A 160 9.98 1.98 8.74
N PRO A 161 10.82 2.70 9.51
CA PRO A 161 11.75 2.07 10.45
C PRO A 161 11.10 1.53 11.73
N ASN A 162 9.91 2.03 12.10
CA ASN A 162 9.23 1.66 13.34
C ASN A 162 8.27 0.47 13.20
N LEU A 163 8.16 -0.13 12.01
CA LEU A 163 7.38 -1.34 11.75
C LEU A 163 8.36 -2.49 11.44
N LYS A 164 8.78 -3.21 12.49
CA LYS A 164 9.77 -4.29 12.38
C LYS A 164 9.16 -5.53 11.74
N ALA A 165 9.96 -6.24 10.94
CA ALA A 165 9.56 -7.45 10.23
C ALA A 165 10.68 -8.50 10.22
N LEU A 166 10.29 -9.74 9.94
CA LEU A 166 11.21 -10.80 9.57
C LEU A 166 11.36 -10.84 8.05
N PHE A 167 12.54 -11.18 7.56
CA PHE A 167 12.82 -11.29 6.13
C PHE A 167 13.43 -12.65 5.80
N THR A 168 12.88 -13.27 4.76
CA THR A 168 13.48 -14.42 4.07
C THR A 168 13.77 -13.99 2.64
N LEU A 169 15.02 -14.12 2.19
CA LEU A 169 15.45 -13.74 0.86
C LEU A 169 15.88 -14.96 0.07
N THR A 170 15.37 -15.11 -1.14
CA THR A 170 15.79 -16.09 -2.13
C THR A 170 16.28 -15.36 -3.37
N LEU A 171 17.45 -15.72 -3.84
CA LEU A 171 18.04 -15.17 -5.07
C LEU A 171 18.29 -16.30 -6.06
N GLU A 172 17.81 -16.12 -7.28
CA GLU A 172 18.23 -16.88 -8.45
C GLU A 172 19.23 -16.02 -9.21
N VAL A 173 20.44 -16.54 -9.35
CA VAL A 173 21.57 -15.85 -9.99
C VAL A 173 22.20 -16.75 -11.03
N PRO A 174 22.92 -16.18 -12.05
CA PRO A 174 23.61 -16.94 -13.09
C PRO A 174 24.64 -17.92 -12.55
#